data_a5fcad0aca187912ba1a3a6514bff563
#
_entry.id   a5fcad0aca187912ba1a3a6514bff563
#
_cell.length_a   1.000
_cell.length_b   1.000
_cell.length_c   1.000
_cell.angle_alpha   90.00
_cell.angle_beta   90.00
_cell.angle_gamma   90.00
#
_symmetry.space_group_name_H-M   'P 1'
#
loop_
_entity.id
_entity.type
_entity.pdbx_description
1 polymer ?
#
loop_
_entity_poly.entity_id
_entity_poly.type
_entity_poly.pdbx_seq_one_letter_code
_entity_poly.pdbx_strand_id
1 'polypeptide(L)' 'MMRIGELATRTHVSVRALRYYEEHTLLTPDRTPSGQRHYPESAVARVHLIQQLYAAGLSSRTIRDLLPCVLD' A
#
# COMPACT_ATOMS: atom_id res chain seq x y z
N MET A 1 -8.61 -8.59 8.99
CA MET A 1 -8.30 -7.40 8.16
C MET A 1 -7.85 -6.25 9.04
N MET A 2 -6.96 -5.42 8.54
CA MET A 2 -6.35 -4.34 9.31
C MET A 2 -6.94 -2.99 8.94
N ARG A 3 -7.00 -2.09 9.93
CA ARG A 3 -7.19 -0.67 9.65
C ARG A 3 -5.85 -0.03 9.31
N ILE A 4 -5.87 1.18 8.75
CA ILE A 4 -4.66 1.87 8.30
C ILE A 4 -3.63 2.06 9.43
N GLY A 5 -4.08 2.33 10.66
CA GLY A 5 -3.18 2.48 11.81
C GLY A 5 -2.43 1.19 12.13
N GLU A 6 -3.10 0.05 12.06
CA GLU A 6 -2.45 -1.24 12.28
C GLU A 6 -1.46 -1.55 11.15
N LEU A 7 -1.85 -1.29 9.90
CA LEU A 7 -0.96 -1.48 8.75
C LEU A 7 0.29 -0.62 8.91
N ALA A 8 0.15 0.63 9.34
CA ALA A 8 1.26 1.52 9.60
C ALA A 8 2.21 0.94 10.65
N THR A 9 1.67 0.43 11.75
CA THR A 9 2.47 -0.18 12.82
C THR A 9 3.21 -1.40 12.31
N ARG A 10 2.55 -2.27 11.56
CA ARG A 10 3.14 -3.53 11.10
C ARG A 10 4.19 -3.33 10.01
N THR A 11 4.07 -2.27 9.22
CA THR A 11 5.02 -1.99 8.14
C THR A 11 6.09 -0.98 8.51
N HIS A 12 5.97 -0.34 9.67
CA HIS A 12 6.83 0.77 10.09
C HIS A 12 6.78 1.95 9.11
N VAL A 13 5.63 2.13 8.47
CA VAL A 13 5.38 3.22 7.52
C VAL A 13 4.31 4.12 8.13
N SER A 14 4.46 5.44 8.02
CA SER A 14 3.49 6.37 8.59
C SER A 14 2.12 6.26 7.88
N VAL A 15 1.05 6.59 8.62
CA VAL A 15 -0.28 6.67 8.03
C VAL A 15 -0.29 7.66 6.86
N ARG A 16 0.45 8.76 6.99
CA ARG A 16 0.55 9.77 5.94
C ARG A 16 1.12 9.17 4.65
N ALA A 17 2.19 8.38 4.76
CA ALA A 17 2.78 7.73 3.60
C ALA A 17 1.84 6.70 2.98
N LEU A 18 1.11 5.95 3.81
CA LEU A 18 0.14 4.98 3.30
C LEU A 18 -1.00 5.67 2.53
N ARG A 19 -1.46 6.83 3.01
CA ARG A 19 -2.46 7.62 2.29
C ARG A 19 -1.93 8.13 0.96
N TYR A 20 -0.66 8.53 0.93
CA TYR A 20 0.00 8.91 -0.31
C TYR A 20 -0.01 7.74 -1.31
N TYR A 21 0.30 6.54 -0.85
CA TYR A 21 0.27 5.34 -1.71
C TYR A 21 -1.13 5.08 -2.25
N GLU A 22 -2.17 5.27 -1.43
CA GLU A 22 -3.56 5.14 -1.91
C GLU A 22 -3.89 6.17 -2.99
N GLU A 23 -3.49 7.43 -2.78
CA GLU A 23 -3.75 8.51 -3.74
C GLU A 23 -3.12 8.24 -5.09
N HIS A 24 -1.97 7.57 -5.09
CA HIS A 24 -1.25 7.22 -6.31
C HIS A 24 -1.62 5.83 -6.85
N THR A 25 -2.66 5.23 -6.32
CA THR A 25 -3.17 3.91 -6.73
C THR A 25 -2.15 2.78 -6.54
N LEU A 26 -1.20 2.97 -5.62
CA LEU A 26 -0.21 1.94 -5.28
C LEU A 26 -0.76 0.96 -4.25
N LEU A 27 -1.72 1.40 -3.46
CA LEU A 27 -2.32 0.63 -2.38
C LEU A 27 -3.83 0.82 -2.45
N THR A 28 -4.58 -0.28 -2.48
CA THR A 28 -6.04 -0.23 -2.55
C THR A 28 -6.63 -0.95 -1.35
N PRO A 29 -7.37 -0.25 -0.48
CA PRO A 29 -8.05 -0.89 0.64
C PRO A 29 -9.31 -1.61 0.17
N ASP A 30 -9.69 -2.64 0.92
CA ASP A 30 -11.03 -3.22 0.82
C ASP A 30 -11.98 -2.37 1.65
N ARG A 31 -13.22 -2.23 1.20
CA ARG A 31 -14.23 -1.49 1.93
C ARG A 31 -15.28 -2.44 2.49
N THR A 32 -15.63 -2.23 3.75
CA THR A 32 -16.74 -2.96 4.36
C THR A 32 -18.07 -2.40 3.84
N PRO A 33 -19.19 -3.12 4.04
CA PRO A 33 -20.51 -2.58 3.69
C PRO A 33 -20.84 -1.25 4.36
N SER A 34 -20.24 -0.95 5.52
CA SER A 34 -20.40 0.33 6.21
C SER A 34 -19.48 1.42 5.66
N GLY A 35 -18.65 1.12 4.66
CA GLY A 35 -17.76 2.09 4.02
C GLY A 35 -16.41 2.26 4.70
N GLN A 36 -16.10 1.49 5.73
CA GLN A 36 -14.79 1.55 6.38
C GLN A 36 -13.71 0.91 5.53
N ARG A 37 -12.50 1.47 5.60
CA ARG A 37 -11.35 0.95 4.88
C ARG A 37 -10.66 -0.12 5.70
N HIS A 38 -10.45 -1.28 5.08
CA HIS A 38 -9.70 -2.38 5.68
C HIS A 38 -8.63 -2.86 4.71
N TYR A 39 -7.52 -3.37 5.24
CA TYR A 39 -6.41 -3.85 4.44
C TYR A 39 -6.20 -5.34 4.71
N PRO A 40 -6.08 -6.18 3.67
CA PRO A 40 -5.78 -7.60 3.86
C PRO A 40 -4.33 -7.80 4.29
N GLU A 41 -4.01 -9.00 4.79
CA GLU A 41 -2.64 -9.33 5.18
C GLU A 41 -1.63 -9.11 4.05
N SER A 42 -2.04 -9.36 2.81
CA SER A 42 -1.18 -9.13 1.64
C SER A 42 -0.74 -7.68 1.48
N ALA A 43 -1.44 -6.73 2.11
CA ALA A 43 -1.07 -5.33 2.05
C ALA A 43 0.29 -5.07 2.71
N VAL A 44 0.67 -5.85 3.71
CA VAL A 44 1.98 -5.72 4.36
C VAL A 44 3.10 -5.94 3.34
N ALA A 45 3.03 -7.04 2.60
CA ALA A 45 4.03 -7.35 1.58
C ALA A 45 4.01 -6.31 0.45
N ARG A 46 2.83 -5.85 0.07
CA ARG A 46 2.69 -4.83 -0.96
C ARG A 46 3.35 -3.51 -0.55
N VAL A 47 3.14 -3.06 0.68
CA VAL A 47 3.77 -1.84 1.19
C VAL A 47 5.29 -1.98 1.21
N HIS A 48 5.81 -3.11 1.66
CA HIS A 48 7.26 -3.35 1.67
C HIS A 48 7.84 -3.32 0.25
N LEU A 49 7.14 -3.91 -0.72
CA LEU A 49 7.57 -3.86 -2.11
C LEU A 49 7.56 -2.43 -2.65
N ILE A 50 6.53 -1.64 -2.34
CA ILE A 50 6.48 -0.23 -2.74
C ILE A 50 7.70 0.52 -2.22
N GLN A 51 8.04 0.31 -0.95
CA GLN A 51 9.21 0.95 -0.35
C GLN A 51 10.51 0.54 -1.04
N GLN A 52 10.65 -0.73 -1.38
CA GLN A 52 11.84 -1.23 -2.09
C GLN A 52 11.97 -0.57 -3.47
N LEU A 53 10.86 -0.41 -4.16
CA LEU A 53 10.86 0.22 -5.49
C LEU A 53 11.19 1.71 -5.40
N TYR A 54 10.68 2.42 -4.40
CA TYR A 54 11.08 3.80 -4.15
C TYR A 54 12.58 3.89 -3.82
N ALA A 55 13.08 2.99 -3.00
CA ALA A 55 14.50 2.95 -2.64
C ALA A 55 15.38 2.70 -3.87
N ALA A 56 14.87 2.01 -4.87
CA ALA A 56 15.55 1.79 -6.15
C ALA A 56 15.48 3.01 -7.07
N GLY A 57 14.84 4.09 -6.66
CA GLY A 57 14.76 5.34 -7.41
C GLY A 57 13.62 5.43 -8.40
N LEU A 58 12.64 4.53 -8.31
CA LEU A 58 11.50 4.55 -9.23
C LEU A 58 10.47 5.59 -8.81
N SER A 59 9.80 6.20 -9.78
CA SER A 59 8.70 7.13 -9.53
C SER A 59 7.42 6.38 -9.16
N SER A 60 6.47 7.08 -8.51
CA SER A 60 5.16 6.51 -8.18
C SER A 60 4.45 5.95 -9.41
N ARG A 61 4.54 6.65 -10.53
CA ARG A 61 3.93 6.22 -11.78
C ARG A 61 4.53 4.91 -12.29
N THR A 62 5.84 4.80 -12.28
CA THR A 62 6.54 3.59 -12.70
C THR A 62 6.22 2.42 -11.78
N ILE A 63 6.19 2.66 -10.46
CA ILE A 63 5.81 1.64 -9.49
C ILE A 63 4.40 1.13 -9.75
N ARG A 64 3.46 2.05 -9.98
CA ARG A 64 2.08 1.69 -10.28
C ARG A 64 1.98 0.79 -11.50
N ASP A 65 2.75 1.09 -12.54
CA ASP A 65 2.72 0.33 -13.78
C ASP A 65 3.35 -1.06 -13.60
N LEU A 66 4.30 -1.22 -12.68
CA LEU A 66 4.99 -2.49 -12.42
C LEU A 66 4.25 -3.41 -11.46
N LEU A 67 3.48 -2.87 -10.50
CA LEU A 67 2.86 -3.67 -9.45
C LEU A 67 2.00 -4.82 -9.96
N PRO A 68 1.14 -4.63 -10.98
CA PRO A 68 0.35 -5.75 -11.50
C PRO A 68 1.23 -6.89 -12.03
N CYS A 69 2.37 -6.58 -12.62
CA CYS A 69 3.26 -7.58 -13.17
C CYS A 69 4.03 -8.35 -12.09
N VAL A 70 4.27 -7.72 -10.94
CA VAL A 70 5.08 -8.28 -9.86
C VAL A 70 4.23 -9.08 -8.88
N LEU A 71 2.99 -8.65 -8.60
CA LEU A 71 2.14 -9.22 -7.55
C LEU A 71 1.00 -10.10 -8.06
N ASP A 72 0.76 -10.14 -9.34
CA ASP A 72 -0.29 -11.01 -9.93
C ASP A 72 0.24 -12.40 -10.26
#